data_e02f61c7d806b7d5278e3ff7201f627e
#
_entry.id   e02f61c7d806b7d5278e3ff7201f627e
#
_cell.length_a   1.000
_cell.length_b   1.000
_cell.length_c   1.000
_cell.angle_alpha   90.00
_cell.angle_beta   90.00
_cell.angle_gamma   90.00
#
_symmetry.space_group_name_H-M   'P 1'
#
loop_
_entity.id
_entity.type
_entity.pdbx_description
1 polymer ?
#
loop_
_entity_poly.entity_id
_entity_poly.type
_entity_poly.pdbx_seq_one_letter_code
_entity_poly.pdbx_strand_id
1 'polypeptide(L)'
;MNSRTRHAVVRAGALASVAFTANSALNLRVARHPAAQPAQIHERVSILIPARNEAHRITPTLRSVLAQEGLSDAQIIILDDGSTDGTGEVIRRAIGTDPRVKVLDGDDNPPPKGWLGKPWACHRLSQEATGNVLIFIDADVVLHPHAIASAVQMLRRDRLHLLSPYPRQIAQSIPERITQPLVTWSWLSTLPLLIAERSRIPQLSAAIGQFLVVDAAAYRASGGHTAVAGEVIEDAGVIRALKRHGYRGMPAIGGDIATCRMYDGAAEVYEGYTKSLWSVFGTTPGAIGGMALMGFVYVVPPVLGLTAKQRSTKVWGAVGYGAGVAGRVMISRAARERTWPDALAQPLSAGTFAALTGLSVLRK
;
A
#
# COMPACT_ATOMS: atom_id res chain seq x y z
N MET A 1 -9.06 -35.49 13.70
CA MET A 1 -8.34 -35.64 12.41
C MET A 1 -7.36 -36.82 12.56
N ASN A 2 -7.42 -37.79 11.68
CA ASN A 2 -6.50 -38.95 11.73
C ASN A 2 -5.07 -38.56 11.28
N SER A 3 -4.07 -39.43 11.55
CA SER A 3 -2.65 -39.14 11.27
C SER A 3 -2.36 -38.91 9.77
N ARG A 4 -3.03 -39.66 8.88
CA ARG A 4 -2.85 -39.50 7.43
C ARG A 4 -3.41 -38.18 6.91
N THR A 5 -4.62 -37.82 7.32
CA THR A 5 -5.25 -36.55 6.96
C THR A 5 -4.42 -35.36 7.46
N ARG A 6 -3.93 -35.43 8.72
CA ARG A 6 -3.06 -34.40 9.28
C ARG A 6 -1.78 -34.25 8.47
N HIS A 7 -1.14 -35.35 8.10
CA HIS A 7 0.06 -35.30 7.28
C HIS A 7 -0.21 -34.64 5.90
N ALA A 8 -1.27 -35.05 5.23
CA ALA A 8 -1.65 -34.49 3.94
C ALA A 8 -1.92 -32.97 4.01
N VAL A 9 -2.66 -32.52 5.02
CA VAL A 9 -2.97 -31.09 5.24
C VAL A 9 -1.71 -30.27 5.50
N VAL A 10 -0.84 -30.74 6.41
CA VAL A 10 0.42 -30.04 6.72
C VAL A 10 1.33 -29.97 5.50
N ARG A 11 1.46 -31.08 4.75
CA ARG A 11 2.25 -31.13 3.52
C ARG A 11 1.73 -30.16 2.46
N ALA A 12 0.42 -30.14 2.23
CA ALA A 12 -0.20 -29.26 1.24
C ALA A 12 0.00 -27.77 1.61
N GLY A 13 -0.22 -27.39 2.87
CA GLY A 13 0.03 -26.03 3.34
C GLY A 13 1.51 -25.64 3.26
N ALA A 14 2.44 -26.54 3.58
CA ALA A 14 3.87 -26.29 3.44
C ALA A 14 4.30 -26.10 1.98
N LEU A 15 3.79 -26.91 1.06
CA LEU A 15 4.04 -26.76 -0.39
C LEU A 15 3.49 -25.42 -0.91
N ALA A 16 2.32 -25.01 -0.44
CA ALA A 16 1.77 -23.70 -0.76
C ALA A 16 2.65 -22.56 -0.21
N SER A 17 3.15 -22.66 1.02
CA SER A 17 4.09 -21.70 1.60
C SER A 17 5.38 -21.59 0.76
N VAL A 18 5.93 -22.72 0.31
CA VAL A 18 7.09 -22.74 -0.60
C VAL A 18 6.76 -22.08 -1.92
N ALA A 19 5.59 -22.34 -2.50
CA ALA A 19 5.17 -21.73 -3.77
C ALA A 19 5.04 -20.21 -3.66
N PHE A 20 4.42 -19.68 -2.59
CA PHE A 20 4.34 -18.24 -2.35
C PHE A 20 5.73 -17.61 -2.12
N THR A 21 6.61 -18.31 -1.43
CA THR A 21 8.00 -17.86 -1.23
C THR A 21 8.78 -17.83 -2.55
N ALA A 22 8.60 -18.84 -3.41
CA ALA A 22 9.18 -18.84 -4.75
C ALA A 22 8.63 -17.71 -5.62
N ASN A 23 7.31 -17.44 -5.57
CA ASN A 23 6.72 -16.29 -6.25
C ASN A 23 7.30 -14.97 -5.73
N SER A 24 7.50 -14.85 -4.40
CA SER A 24 8.17 -13.68 -3.81
C SER A 24 9.58 -13.48 -4.38
N ALA A 25 10.37 -14.55 -4.47
CA ALA A 25 11.71 -14.50 -5.02
C ALA A 25 11.73 -14.09 -6.51
N LEU A 26 10.77 -14.59 -7.30
CA LEU A 26 10.59 -14.18 -8.70
C LEU A 26 10.16 -12.71 -8.80
N ASN A 27 9.19 -12.30 -7.98
CA ASN A 27 8.70 -10.93 -7.98
C ASN A 27 9.80 -9.93 -7.59
N LEU A 28 10.65 -10.25 -6.62
CA LEU A 28 11.78 -9.39 -6.23
C LEU A 28 12.83 -9.20 -7.33
N ARG A 29 12.94 -10.13 -8.29
CA ARG A 29 13.83 -9.98 -9.46
C ARG A 29 13.29 -9.00 -10.50
N VAL A 30 11.97 -8.81 -10.53
CA VAL A 30 11.30 -7.97 -11.54
C VAL A 30 10.63 -6.73 -10.93
N ALA A 31 10.56 -6.67 -9.60
CA ALA A 31 10.03 -5.51 -8.91
C ALA A 31 10.87 -4.26 -9.23
N ARG A 32 10.19 -3.16 -9.43
CA ARG A 32 10.82 -1.89 -9.75
C ARG A 32 11.28 -1.17 -8.49
N HIS A 33 12.45 -0.55 -8.61
CA HIS A 33 13.00 0.35 -7.60
C HIS A 33 13.25 1.71 -8.26
N PRO A 34 12.69 2.80 -7.71
CA PRO A 34 13.00 4.14 -8.16
C PRO A 34 14.50 4.44 -8.04
N ALA A 35 15.08 5.18 -9.00
CA ALA A 35 16.48 5.52 -8.99
C ALA A 35 16.81 6.48 -7.83
N ALA A 36 17.95 6.28 -7.17
CA ALA A 36 18.38 7.18 -6.09
C ALA A 36 18.78 8.58 -6.60
N GLN A 37 19.28 8.64 -7.83
CA GLN A 37 19.70 9.88 -8.52
C GLN A 37 19.00 9.95 -9.88
N PRO A 38 17.78 10.51 -9.94
CA PRO A 38 17.06 10.66 -11.20
C PRO A 38 17.61 11.82 -12.02
N ALA A 39 17.31 11.81 -13.33
CA ALA A 39 17.44 13.01 -14.17
C ALA A 39 16.42 14.08 -13.74
N GLN A 40 16.71 15.33 -14.09
CA GLN A 40 15.77 16.44 -13.86
C GLN A 40 14.49 16.22 -14.69
N ILE A 41 13.35 16.47 -14.06
CA ILE A 41 12.03 16.40 -14.68
C ILE A 41 11.65 17.79 -15.18
N HIS A 42 11.38 17.89 -16.48
CA HIS A 42 11.01 19.15 -17.14
C HIS A 42 9.51 19.30 -17.36
N GLU A 43 8.74 18.20 -17.25
CA GLU A 43 7.30 18.27 -17.33
C GLU A 43 6.69 18.80 -16.04
N ARG A 44 5.57 19.52 -16.17
CA ARG A 44 4.84 20.04 -15.02
C ARG A 44 4.22 18.91 -14.21
N VAL A 45 4.46 18.92 -12.90
CA VAL A 45 3.88 17.96 -11.95
C VAL A 45 2.94 18.68 -10.99
N SER A 46 1.83 18.03 -10.61
CA SER A 46 0.94 18.50 -9.54
C SER A 46 0.99 17.53 -8.37
N ILE A 47 1.44 18.02 -7.21
CA ILE A 47 1.52 17.27 -5.96
C ILE A 47 0.26 17.58 -5.16
N LEU A 48 -0.52 16.57 -4.83
CA LEU A 48 -1.88 16.66 -4.31
C LEU A 48 -1.95 15.98 -2.93
N ILE A 49 -2.25 16.76 -1.90
CA ILE A 49 -2.22 16.30 -0.50
C ILE A 49 -3.60 16.51 0.12
N PRO A 50 -4.42 15.47 0.27
CA PRO A 50 -5.63 15.54 1.07
C PRO A 50 -5.26 15.44 2.56
N ALA A 51 -5.81 16.32 3.38
CA ALA A 51 -5.59 16.32 4.83
C ALA A 51 -6.91 16.49 5.58
N ARG A 52 -7.12 15.70 6.62
CA ARG A 52 -8.24 15.84 7.55
C ARG A 52 -7.87 15.35 8.93
N ASN A 53 -7.82 16.26 9.90
CA ASN A 53 -7.42 15.98 11.28
C ASN A 53 -6.01 15.36 11.38
N GLU A 54 -5.03 16.01 10.75
CA GLU A 54 -3.65 15.56 10.65
C GLU A 54 -2.65 16.54 11.31
N ALA A 55 -3.13 17.44 12.20
CA ALA A 55 -2.30 18.50 12.81
C ALA A 55 -1.03 17.94 13.47
N HIS A 56 -1.11 16.76 14.09
CA HIS A 56 -0.01 16.15 14.82
C HIS A 56 1.04 15.46 13.94
N ARG A 57 0.73 15.13 12.65
CA ARG A 57 1.61 14.35 11.79
C ARG A 57 1.96 14.98 10.44
N ILE A 58 1.20 15.98 9.95
CA ILE A 58 1.38 16.52 8.59
C ILE A 58 2.68 17.32 8.37
N THR A 59 3.25 17.95 9.39
CA THR A 59 4.40 18.84 9.25
C THR A 59 5.62 18.18 8.59
N PRO A 60 6.06 16.97 8.95
CA PRO A 60 7.16 16.29 8.27
C PRO A 60 6.89 16.04 6.79
N THR A 61 5.65 15.68 6.44
CA THR A 61 5.22 15.48 5.05
C THR A 61 5.37 16.76 4.24
N LEU A 62 4.81 17.88 4.74
CA LEU A 62 4.90 19.17 4.06
C LEU A 62 6.35 19.62 3.85
N ARG A 63 7.19 19.52 4.87
CA ARG A 63 8.62 19.84 4.76
C ARG A 63 9.31 19.01 3.70
N SER A 64 9.01 17.72 3.63
CA SER A 64 9.61 16.82 2.65
C SER A 64 9.15 17.10 1.22
N VAL A 65 7.89 17.52 1.05
CA VAL A 65 7.33 17.91 -0.26
C VAL A 65 7.90 19.26 -0.73
N LEU A 66 8.03 20.25 0.15
CA LEU A 66 8.63 21.55 -0.17
C LEU A 66 10.12 21.44 -0.52
N ALA A 67 10.81 20.45 0.05
CA ALA A 67 12.22 20.15 -0.19
C ALA A 67 12.48 19.19 -1.37
N GLN A 68 11.49 18.95 -2.24
CA GLN A 68 11.70 18.10 -3.41
C GLN A 68 12.63 18.76 -4.42
N GLU A 69 13.57 17.98 -4.92
CA GLU A 69 14.60 18.35 -5.88
C GLU A 69 14.39 17.66 -7.24
N GLY A 70 15.01 18.22 -8.29
CA GLY A 70 14.94 17.64 -9.63
C GLY A 70 13.63 17.88 -10.38
N LEU A 71 12.82 18.85 -9.94
CA LEU A 71 11.57 19.28 -10.58
C LEU A 71 11.71 20.72 -11.10
N SER A 72 11.56 20.94 -12.41
CA SER A 72 11.62 22.28 -13.00
C SER A 72 10.34 23.08 -12.81
N ASP A 73 9.19 22.40 -12.79
CA ASP A 73 7.85 23.02 -12.68
C ASP A 73 6.96 22.12 -11.80
N ALA A 74 6.75 22.55 -10.56
CA ALA A 74 5.94 21.84 -9.59
C ALA A 74 4.84 22.74 -9.03
N GLN A 75 3.60 22.26 -9.11
CA GLN A 75 2.44 22.80 -8.43
C GLN A 75 2.15 21.91 -7.20
N ILE A 76 1.95 22.50 -6.04
CA ILE A 76 1.59 21.80 -4.80
C ILE A 76 0.20 22.25 -4.39
N ILE A 77 -0.74 21.35 -4.24
CA ILE A 77 -2.10 21.66 -3.82
C ILE A 77 -2.42 20.83 -2.58
N ILE A 78 -2.78 21.52 -1.51
CA ILE A 78 -3.14 20.91 -0.24
C ILE A 78 -4.60 21.22 0.03
N LEU A 79 -5.39 20.19 0.35
CA LEU A 79 -6.78 20.37 0.75
C LEU A 79 -6.92 20.05 2.24
N ASP A 80 -7.31 21.05 3.03
CA ASP A 80 -7.81 20.82 4.39
C ASP A 80 -9.31 20.49 4.31
N ASP A 81 -9.65 19.21 4.38
CA ASP A 81 -11.00 18.70 4.15
C ASP A 81 -11.89 18.80 5.42
N GLY A 82 -12.08 20.03 5.93
CA GLY A 82 -12.91 20.31 7.09
C GLY A 82 -12.32 19.76 8.40
N SER A 83 -11.04 20.03 8.67
CA SER A 83 -10.39 19.63 9.93
C SER A 83 -10.88 20.47 11.11
N THR A 84 -10.95 19.83 12.28
CA THR A 84 -11.37 20.45 13.55
C THR A 84 -10.26 20.53 14.61
N ASP A 85 -9.06 20.01 14.28
CA ASP A 85 -7.91 19.85 15.20
C ASP A 85 -6.82 20.90 15.02
N GLY A 86 -7.04 21.92 14.13
CA GLY A 86 -6.04 22.93 13.81
C GLY A 86 -5.11 22.57 12.65
N THR A 87 -5.41 21.51 11.88
CA THR A 87 -4.62 21.10 10.71
C THR A 87 -4.38 22.25 9.74
N GLY A 88 -5.42 23.03 9.39
CA GLY A 88 -5.30 24.16 8.46
C GLY A 88 -4.31 25.22 8.91
N GLU A 89 -4.23 25.52 10.21
CA GLU A 89 -3.26 26.45 10.77
C GLU A 89 -1.83 25.89 10.68
N VAL A 90 -1.67 24.58 10.98
CA VAL A 90 -0.38 23.89 10.86
C VAL A 90 0.11 23.90 9.42
N ILE A 91 -0.77 23.63 8.45
CA ILE A 91 -0.47 23.72 7.01
C ILE A 91 0.04 25.11 6.66
N ARG A 92 -0.74 26.17 6.92
CA ARG A 92 -0.39 27.56 6.56
C ARG A 92 0.94 27.98 7.18
N ARG A 93 1.20 27.59 8.43
CA ARG A 93 2.48 27.87 9.09
C ARG A 93 3.64 27.13 8.45
N ALA A 94 3.45 25.87 8.04
CA ALA A 94 4.51 25.05 7.48
C ALA A 94 4.92 25.46 6.06
N ILE A 95 3.96 25.91 5.23
CA ILE A 95 4.23 26.29 3.84
C ILE A 95 4.79 27.71 3.69
N GLY A 96 4.56 28.59 4.69
CA GLY A 96 4.97 30.00 4.61
C GLY A 96 4.40 30.70 3.39
N THR A 97 5.28 31.32 2.58
CA THR A 97 4.93 32.07 1.36
C THR A 97 5.44 31.36 0.08
N ASP A 98 5.58 30.05 0.08
CA ASP A 98 6.07 29.31 -1.10
C ASP A 98 5.09 29.48 -2.28
N PRO A 99 5.51 30.11 -3.39
CA PRO A 99 4.62 30.43 -4.51
C PRO A 99 4.10 29.21 -5.27
N ARG A 100 4.70 28.03 -5.07
CA ARG A 100 4.26 26.78 -5.69
C ARG A 100 3.02 26.21 -5.04
N VAL A 101 2.67 26.68 -3.81
CA VAL A 101 1.65 26.06 -2.97
C VAL A 101 0.32 26.80 -3.06
N LYS A 102 -0.74 26.03 -3.33
CA LYS A 102 -2.13 26.45 -3.20
C LYS A 102 -2.80 25.64 -2.09
N VAL A 103 -3.38 26.30 -1.11
CA VAL A 103 -4.21 25.66 -0.09
C VAL A 103 -5.67 25.82 -0.47
N LEU A 104 -6.42 24.73 -0.39
CA LEU A 104 -7.86 24.69 -0.54
C LEU A 104 -8.47 24.41 0.83
N ASP A 105 -9.42 25.21 1.20
CA ASP A 105 -10.22 24.96 2.39
C ASP A 105 -11.43 24.09 2.00
N GLY A 106 -11.63 22.99 2.71
CA GLY A 106 -12.83 22.19 2.66
C GLY A 106 -14.00 22.97 3.25
N ASP A 107 -15.20 22.65 2.79
CA ASP A 107 -16.41 23.10 3.45
C ASP A 107 -16.83 22.05 4.51
N ASP A 108 -17.68 22.47 5.45
CA ASP A 108 -18.23 21.60 6.49
C ASP A 108 -19.29 20.63 5.95
N ASN A 109 -19.57 20.67 4.64
CA ASN A 109 -20.56 19.82 4.02
C ASN A 109 -20.03 18.39 3.83
N PRO A 110 -20.86 17.40 4.08
CA PRO A 110 -20.49 16.02 3.79
C PRO A 110 -20.25 15.82 2.29
N PRO A 111 -19.43 14.86 1.89
CA PRO A 111 -19.27 14.50 0.49
C PRO A 111 -20.61 14.27 -0.20
N PRO A 112 -20.74 14.53 -1.50
CA PRO A 112 -21.97 14.26 -2.25
C PRO A 112 -22.40 12.81 -2.09
N LYS A 113 -23.71 12.56 -2.24
CA LYS A 113 -24.25 11.20 -2.14
C LYS A 113 -23.50 10.23 -3.04
N GLY A 114 -23.03 9.13 -2.46
CA GLY A 114 -22.28 8.09 -3.17
C GLY A 114 -20.76 8.29 -3.13
N TRP A 115 -20.26 9.39 -2.54
CA TRP A 115 -18.85 9.63 -2.34
C TRP A 115 -18.42 9.33 -0.90
N LEU A 116 -17.21 8.77 -0.77
CA LEU A 116 -16.49 8.73 0.51
C LEU A 116 -15.57 9.96 0.61
N GLY A 117 -15.16 10.31 1.84
CA GLY A 117 -14.40 11.54 2.11
C GLY A 117 -13.09 11.60 1.32
N LYS A 118 -12.23 10.59 1.42
CA LYS A 118 -10.93 10.60 0.75
C LYS A 118 -11.03 10.62 -0.79
N PRO A 119 -11.83 9.78 -1.46
CA PRO A 119 -12.06 9.92 -2.91
C PRO A 119 -12.57 11.31 -3.32
N TRP A 120 -13.47 11.91 -2.53
CA TRP A 120 -13.97 13.26 -2.79
C TRP A 120 -12.88 14.32 -2.67
N ALA A 121 -12.08 14.27 -1.62
CA ALA A 121 -10.94 15.17 -1.44
C ALA A 121 -9.92 15.04 -2.58
N CYS A 122 -9.56 13.82 -2.96
CA CYS A 122 -8.67 13.56 -4.10
C CYS A 122 -9.25 14.04 -5.43
N HIS A 123 -10.57 13.88 -5.63
CA HIS A 123 -11.25 14.42 -6.82
C HIS A 123 -11.15 15.94 -6.88
N ARG A 124 -11.48 16.66 -5.80
CA ARG A 124 -11.37 18.14 -5.72
C ARG A 124 -9.95 18.61 -6.01
N LEU A 125 -8.95 17.98 -5.42
CA LEU A 125 -7.54 18.25 -5.70
C LEU A 125 -7.20 18.08 -7.18
N SER A 126 -7.69 17.02 -7.81
CA SER A 126 -7.43 16.71 -9.22
C SER A 126 -8.05 17.72 -10.19
N GLN A 127 -9.15 18.40 -9.82
CA GLN A 127 -9.77 19.45 -10.63
C GLN A 127 -8.92 20.71 -10.69
N GLU A 128 -8.14 21.00 -9.66
CA GLU A 128 -7.25 22.16 -9.57
C GLU A 128 -5.87 21.89 -10.17
N ALA A 129 -5.58 20.63 -10.47
CA ALA A 129 -4.28 20.17 -10.95
C ALA A 129 -4.08 20.47 -12.44
N THR A 130 -2.98 21.15 -12.75
CA THR A 130 -2.60 21.55 -14.12
C THR A 130 -1.41 20.78 -14.67
N GLY A 131 -0.79 19.89 -13.87
CA GLY A 131 0.37 19.09 -14.26
C GLY A 131 0.03 17.97 -15.25
N ASN A 132 1.06 17.54 -15.98
CA ASN A 132 1.00 16.38 -16.86
C ASN A 132 1.06 15.06 -16.06
N VAL A 133 1.59 15.13 -14.85
CA VAL A 133 1.62 14.02 -13.88
C VAL A 133 0.96 14.50 -12.60
N LEU A 134 0.01 13.72 -12.09
CA LEU A 134 -0.63 13.93 -10.81
C LEU A 134 0.01 13.01 -9.77
N ILE A 135 0.33 13.57 -8.60
CA ILE A 135 1.03 12.85 -7.54
C ILE A 135 0.22 13.01 -6.26
N PHE A 136 -0.50 11.97 -5.85
CA PHE A 136 -1.24 11.96 -4.59
C PHE A 136 -0.32 11.45 -3.47
N ILE A 137 -0.26 12.21 -2.38
CA ILE A 137 0.57 11.91 -1.20
C ILE A 137 -0.31 12.01 0.04
N ASP A 138 -0.35 10.96 0.85
CA ASP A 138 -1.04 11.00 2.14
C ASP A 138 -0.27 11.86 3.15
N ALA A 139 -0.98 12.43 4.12
CA ALA A 139 -0.46 13.40 5.09
C ALA A 139 0.57 12.84 6.09
N ASP A 140 0.78 11.53 6.08
CA ASP A 140 1.70 10.78 6.95
C ASP A 140 2.94 10.22 6.23
N VAL A 141 3.14 10.62 4.96
CA VAL A 141 4.27 10.19 4.12
C VAL A 141 5.38 11.21 4.11
N VAL A 142 6.60 10.77 4.41
CA VAL A 142 7.81 11.60 4.33
C VAL A 142 8.65 11.14 3.13
N LEU A 143 8.90 12.05 2.22
CA LEU A 143 9.61 11.82 0.96
C LEU A 143 11.12 12.10 1.11
N HIS A 144 11.93 11.33 0.41
CA HIS A 144 13.34 11.66 0.16
C HIS A 144 13.42 12.85 -0.84
N PRO A 145 14.47 13.68 -0.85
CA PRO A 145 14.56 14.86 -1.72
C PRO A 145 14.32 14.61 -3.21
N HIS A 146 14.69 13.45 -3.74
CA HIS A 146 14.51 13.11 -5.15
C HIS A 146 13.32 12.14 -5.41
N ALA A 147 12.45 11.92 -4.43
CA ALA A 147 11.42 10.89 -4.51
C ALA A 147 10.48 11.08 -5.70
N ILE A 148 9.99 12.29 -5.90
CA ILE A 148 9.05 12.61 -6.97
C ILE A 148 9.72 12.51 -8.33
N ALA A 149 10.90 13.10 -8.49
CA ALA A 149 11.66 13.00 -9.74
C ALA A 149 11.96 11.54 -10.10
N SER A 150 12.35 10.72 -9.14
CA SER A 150 12.59 9.28 -9.33
C SER A 150 11.35 8.52 -9.79
N ALA A 151 10.21 8.81 -9.17
CA ALA A 151 8.95 8.14 -9.50
C ALA A 151 8.42 8.56 -10.88
N VAL A 152 8.50 9.85 -11.23
CA VAL A 152 8.11 10.37 -12.55
C VAL A 152 9.02 9.83 -13.65
N GLN A 153 10.34 9.83 -13.42
CA GLN A 153 11.30 9.23 -14.37
C GLN A 153 10.97 7.76 -14.62
N MET A 154 10.67 6.98 -13.57
CA MET A 154 10.30 5.57 -13.71
C MET A 154 8.97 5.42 -14.46
N LEU A 155 7.95 6.21 -14.14
CA LEU A 155 6.66 6.21 -14.84
C LEU A 155 6.88 6.34 -16.35
N ARG A 156 7.71 7.30 -16.78
CA ARG A 156 7.97 7.60 -18.20
C ARG A 156 8.89 6.57 -18.86
N ARG A 157 10.00 6.20 -18.22
CA ARG A 157 10.95 5.20 -18.72
C ARG A 157 10.27 3.85 -18.99
N ASP A 158 9.43 3.42 -18.07
CA ASP A 158 8.79 2.11 -18.13
C ASP A 158 7.43 2.15 -18.88
N ARG A 159 7.07 3.33 -19.43
CA ARG A 159 5.82 3.57 -20.17
C ARG A 159 4.60 3.15 -19.36
N LEU A 160 4.59 3.50 -18.08
CA LEU A 160 3.47 3.30 -17.18
C LEU A 160 2.56 4.53 -17.19
N HIS A 161 1.30 4.32 -16.86
CA HIS A 161 0.32 5.38 -16.69
C HIS A 161 -0.04 5.58 -15.21
N LEU A 162 0.27 4.59 -14.38
CA LEU A 162 0.22 4.69 -12.93
C LEU A 162 1.39 3.93 -12.32
N LEU A 163 2.05 4.55 -11.36
CA LEU A 163 3.07 3.97 -10.51
C LEU A 163 2.69 4.20 -9.05
N SER A 164 2.74 3.15 -8.24
CA SER A 164 2.52 3.24 -6.80
C SER A 164 3.77 2.77 -6.05
N PRO A 165 4.72 3.68 -5.73
CA PRO A 165 5.85 3.33 -4.88
C PRO A 165 5.36 3.09 -3.44
N TYR A 166 5.53 1.88 -2.94
CA TYR A 166 5.17 1.54 -1.56
C TYR A 166 6.21 2.11 -0.59
N PRO A 167 5.88 3.09 0.27
CA PRO A 167 6.80 3.65 1.25
C PRO A 167 7.22 2.59 2.28
N ARG A 168 8.42 2.73 2.84
CA ARG A 168 8.83 1.94 4.00
C ARG A 168 7.92 2.26 5.18
N GLN A 169 7.27 1.24 5.72
CA GLN A 169 6.41 1.40 6.88
C GLN A 169 7.25 1.50 8.16
N ILE A 170 7.08 2.59 8.91
CA ILE A 170 7.71 2.80 10.21
C ILE A 170 6.84 2.16 11.28
N ALA A 171 7.18 0.95 11.67
CA ALA A 171 6.48 0.18 12.70
C ALA A 171 7.34 0.13 13.98
N GLN A 172 6.84 0.69 15.08
CA GLN A 172 7.58 0.79 16.35
C GLN A 172 7.05 -0.18 17.40
N SER A 173 5.77 -0.16 17.69
CA SER A 173 5.13 -1.06 18.65
C SER A 173 4.98 -2.49 18.11
N ILE A 174 4.79 -3.47 18.98
CA ILE A 174 4.63 -4.87 18.59
C ILE A 174 3.43 -5.06 17.64
N PRO A 175 2.23 -4.51 17.90
CA PRO A 175 1.10 -4.62 16.97
C PRO A 175 1.41 -4.08 15.57
N GLU A 176 2.07 -2.92 15.47
CA GLU A 176 2.51 -2.35 14.21
C GLU A 176 3.48 -3.29 13.48
N ARG A 177 4.51 -3.79 14.18
CA ARG A 177 5.55 -4.68 13.63
C ARG A 177 5.01 -6.03 13.14
N ILE A 178 3.92 -6.50 13.73
CA ILE A 178 3.25 -7.75 13.31
C ILE A 178 2.39 -7.51 12.07
N THR A 179 1.73 -6.35 11.93
CA THR A 179 0.69 -6.13 10.92
C THR A 179 1.13 -5.30 9.73
N GLN A 180 1.76 -4.14 9.94
CA GLN A 180 2.04 -3.18 8.85
C GLN A 180 2.94 -3.75 7.74
N PRO A 181 4.02 -4.50 8.01
CA PRO A 181 4.84 -5.05 6.95
C PRO A 181 4.11 -6.06 6.04
N LEU A 182 2.92 -6.54 6.45
CA LEU A 182 2.09 -7.37 5.59
C LEU A 182 1.50 -6.60 4.40
N VAL A 183 1.46 -5.29 4.45
CA VAL A 183 1.03 -4.45 3.33
C VAL A 183 1.95 -4.68 2.13
N THR A 184 3.27 -4.47 2.30
CA THR A 184 4.27 -4.73 1.26
C THR A 184 4.39 -6.23 0.94
N TRP A 185 4.36 -7.06 1.97
CA TRP A 185 4.45 -8.51 1.81
C TRP A 185 3.29 -9.08 0.98
N SER A 186 2.08 -8.56 1.12
CA SER A 186 0.89 -9.10 0.46
C SER A 186 1.02 -9.10 -1.07
N TRP A 187 1.34 -7.98 -1.70
CA TRP A 187 1.42 -7.90 -3.14
C TRP A 187 2.68 -8.57 -3.69
N LEU A 188 3.81 -8.50 -2.98
CA LEU A 188 5.05 -9.16 -3.39
C LEU A 188 4.98 -10.68 -3.28
N SER A 189 4.14 -11.23 -2.39
CA SER A 189 3.99 -12.68 -2.25
C SER A 189 2.89 -13.27 -3.11
N THR A 190 1.79 -12.52 -3.36
CA THR A 190 0.59 -13.07 -3.99
C THR A 190 0.38 -12.66 -5.43
N LEU A 191 0.80 -11.43 -5.82
CA LEU A 191 0.60 -10.92 -7.16
C LEU A 191 1.70 -11.43 -8.11
N PRO A 192 1.37 -12.11 -9.24
CA PRO A 192 2.38 -12.50 -10.23
C PRO A 192 2.75 -11.29 -11.09
N LEU A 193 3.79 -10.53 -10.69
CA LEU A 193 4.13 -9.23 -11.28
C LEU A 193 4.39 -9.28 -12.79
N LEU A 194 5.05 -10.33 -13.28
CA LEU A 194 5.32 -10.52 -14.73
C LEU A 194 4.04 -10.54 -15.57
N ILE A 195 2.96 -11.12 -15.03
CA ILE A 195 1.66 -11.20 -15.70
C ILE A 195 0.82 -9.97 -15.38
N ALA A 196 0.84 -9.54 -14.12
CA ALA A 196 0.01 -8.45 -13.62
C ALA A 196 0.19 -7.15 -14.39
N GLU A 197 1.42 -6.79 -14.75
CA GLU A 197 1.71 -5.55 -15.46
C GLU A 197 1.00 -5.44 -16.82
N ARG A 198 0.97 -6.55 -17.57
CA ARG A 198 0.41 -6.59 -18.93
C ARG A 198 -1.06 -7.02 -18.94
N SER A 199 -1.55 -7.48 -17.81
CA SER A 199 -2.92 -7.98 -17.69
C SER A 199 -3.92 -6.84 -17.61
N ARG A 200 -5.04 -7.00 -18.34
CA ARG A 200 -6.24 -6.17 -18.19
C ARG A 200 -7.18 -6.67 -17.08
N ILE A 201 -6.82 -7.77 -16.41
CA ILE A 201 -7.61 -8.34 -15.32
C ILE A 201 -7.49 -7.41 -14.11
N PRO A 202 -8.60 -6.80 -13.64
CA PRO A 202 -8.57 -5.82 -12.55
C PRO A 202 -8.05 -6.39 -11.23
N GLN A 203 -8.29 -7.70 -10.97
CA GLN A 203 -7.84 -8.38 -9.76
C GLN A 203 -6.31 -8.55 -9.69
N LEU A 204 -5.63 -8.51 -10.83
CA LEU A 204 -4.17 -8.50 -10.90
C LEU A 204 -3.64 -7.07 -10.80
N SER A 205 -4.04 -6.34 -9.75
CA SER A 205 -3.64 -4.97 -9.47
C SER A 205 -3.33 -4.78 -8.00
N ALA A 206 -2.30 -3.99 -7.72
CA ALA A 206 -2.01 -3.49 -6.38
C ALA A 206 -1.56 -2.03 -6.49
N ALA A 207 -2.03 -1.21 -5.58
CA ALA A 207 -1.59 0.16 -5.38
C ALA A 207 -1.75 0.51 -3.90
N ILE A 208 -1.06 1.55 -3.44
CA ILE A 208 -1.23 2.15 -2.14
C ILE A 208 -1.37 3.66 -2.31
N GLY A 209 -2.40 4.26 -1.70
CA GLY A 209 -2.71 5.67 -1.80
C GLY A 209 -1.68 6.59 -1.15
N GLN A 210 -0.81 6.02 -0.30
CA GLN A 210 0.23 6.77 0.39
C GLN A 210 1.16 7.53 -0.56
N PHE A 211 1.50 6.95 -1.71
CA PHE A 211 2.26 7.59 -2.76
C PHE A 211 1.83 7.04 -4.12
N LEU A 212 1.01 7.82 -4.83
CA LEU A 212 0.46 7.43 -6.12
C LEU A 212 0.85 8.44 -7.19
N VAL A 213 1.50 7.98 -8.26
CA VAL A 213 1.95 8.80 -9.38
C VAL A 213 1.21 8.36 -10.63
N VAL A 214 0.48 9.27 -11.27
CA VAL A 214 -0.38 8.93 -12.40
C VAL A 214 -0.27 9.95 -13.53
N ASP A 215 -0.24 9.46 -14.77
CA ASP A 215 -0.35 10.31 -15.97
C ASP A 215 -1.72 11.00 -15.98
N ALA A 216 -1.72 12.32 -16.10
CA ALA A 216 -2.93 13.11 -15.97
C ALA A 216 -3.98 12.83 -17.06
N ALA A 217 -3.52 12.56 -18.28
CA ALA A 217 -4.42 12.24 -19.39
C ALA A 217 -5.09 10.87 -19.18
N ALA A 218 -4.30 9.86 -18.79
CA ALA A 218 -4.80 8.53 -18.48
C ALA A 218 -5.75 8.54 -17.27
N TYR A 219 -5.42 9.32 -16.22
CA TYR A 219 -6.26 9.49 -15.06
C TYR A 219 -7.64 10.08 -15.44
N ARG A 220 -7.66 11.18 -16.21
CA ARG A 220 -8.91 11.81 -16.64
C ARG A 220 -9.72 10.89 -17.58
N ALA A 221 -9.06 10.23 -18.53
CA ALA A 221 -9.71 9.32 -19.49
C ALA A 221 -10.32 8.08 -18.82
N SER A 222 -9.77 7.64 -17.68
CA SER A 222 -10.31 6.50 -16.91
C SER A 222 -11.35 6.89 -15.85
N GLY A 223 -11.72 8.18 -15.78
CA GLY A 223 -12.68 8.72 -14.82
C GLY A 223 -12.08 9.11 -13.47
N GLY A 224 -10.77 8.89 -13.25
CA GLY A 224 -10.08 9.28 -12.01
C GLY A 224 -10.80 8.82 -10.75
N HIS A 225 -10.88 9.67 -9.73
CA HIS A 225 -11.59 9.34 -8.49
C HIS A 225 -13.11 9.31 -8.63
N THR A 226 -13.69 9.85 -9.71
CA THR A 226 -15.13 9.69 -9.99
C THR A 226 -15.49 8.21 -10.23
N ALA A 227 -14.60 7.47 -10.88
CA ALA A 227 -14.81 6.03 -11.13
C ALA A 227 -14.78 5.18 -9.85
N VAL A 228 -14.33 5.74 -8.73
CA VAL A 228 -14.12 5.03 -7.44
C VAL A 228 -14.73 5.77 -6.25
N ALA A 229 -15.70 6.64 -6.50
CA ALA A 229 -16.30 7.55 -5.51
C ALA A 229 -16.71 6.87 -4.20
N GLY A 230 -17.29 5.67 -4.27
CA GLY A 230 -17.74 4.87 -3.12
C GLY A 230 -16.77 3.76 -2.70
N GLU A 231 -15.56 3.70 -3.23
CA GLU A 231 -14.60 2.65 -2.86
C GLU A 231 -13.80 3.05 -1.61
N VAL A 232 -13.71 2.13 -0.65
CA VAL A 232 -12.94 2.31 0.60
C VAL A 232 -11.44 2.28 0.32
N ILE A 233 -11.01 1.49 -0.67
CA ILE A 233 -9.62 1.39 -1.15
C ILE A 233 -9.58 1.99 -2.56
N GLU A 234 -9.64 3.31 -2.62
CA GLU A 234 -9.76 4.09 -3.84
C GLU A 234 -8.54 3.94 -4.76
N ASP A 235 -7.34 3.81 -4.20
CA ASP A 235 -6.08 3.61 -4.90
C ASP A 235 -6.07 2.34 -5.76
N ALA A 236 -6.49 1.21 -5.17
CA ALA A 236 -6.69 -0.03 -5.90
C ALA A 236 -7.82 0.09 -6.93
N GLY A 237 -8.84 0.89 -6.65
CA GLY A 237 -9.91 1.22 -7.58
C GLY A 237 -9.41 2.00 -8.79
N VAL A 238 -8.61 3.05 -8.58
CA VAL A 238 -8.02 3.88 -9.64
C VAL A 238 -7.16 3.05 -10.60
N ILE A 239 -6.25 2.21 -10.08
CA ILE A 239 -5.44 1.34 -10.97
C ILE A 239 -6.30 0.34 -11.73
N ARG A 240 -7.38 -0.19 -11.12
CA ARG A 240 -8.35 -1.07 -11.81
C ARG A 240 -9.10 -0.33 -12.92
N ALA A 241 -9.52 0.91 -12.68
CA ALA A 241 -10.17 1.76 -13.68
C ALA A 241 -9.24 2.03 -14.86
N LEU A 242 -7.97 2.41 -14.61
CA LEU A 242 -6.98 2.57 -15.66
C LEU A 242 -6.80 1.30 -16.49
N LYS A 243 -6.69 0.14 -15.86
CA LYS A 243 -6.51 -1.13 -16.59
C LYS A 243 -7.72 -1.50 -17.46
N ARG A 244 -8.95 -1.21 -17.02
CA ARG A 244 -10.16 -1.42 -17.85
C ARG A 244 -10.10 -0.58 -19.13
N HIS A 245 -9.46 0.59 -19.10
CA HIS A 245 -9.25 1.46 -20.27
C HIS A 245 -7.97 1.13 -21.06
N GLY A 246 -7.29 0.03 -20.74
CA GLY A 246 -6.11 -0.44 -21.46
C GLY A 246 -4.80 0.21 -21.05
N TYR A 247 -4.80 1.04 -20.02
CA TYR A 247 -3.61 1.66 -19.46
C TYR A 247 -2.81 0.68 -18.57
N ARG A 248 -1.51 0.96 -18.40
CA ARG A 248 -0.60 0.14 -17.61
C ARG A 248 -0.33 0.79 -16.26
N GLY A 249 -0.45 0.02 -15.20
CA GLY A 249 -0.13 0.48 -13.84
C GLY A 249 0.54 -0.61 -13.01
N MET A 250 1.49 -0.22 -12.16
CA MET A 250 2.26 -1.14 -11.33
C MET A 250 2.59 -0.56 -9.96
N PRO A 251 2.67 -1.42 -8.92
CA PRO A 251 3.37 -1.07 -7.69
C PRO A 251 4.89 -1.07 -7.92
N ALA A 252 5.61 -0.36 -7.06
CA ALA A 252 7.06 -0.39 -6.98
C ALA A 252 7.52 -0.44 -5.51
N ILE A 253 8.73 -0.91 -5.26
CA ILE A 253 9.33 -0.86 -3.93
C ILE A 253 9.87 0.55 -3.72
N GLY A 254 9.20 1.34 -2.89
CA GLY A 254 9.50 2.76 -2.65
C GLY A 254 10.25 3.03 -1.34
N GLY A 255 10.69 1.98 -0.63
CA GLY A 255 11.30 2.13 0.69
C GLY A 255 12.60 2.95 0.75
N ASP A 256 13.28 3.14 -0.39
CA ASP A 256 14.47 3.99 -0.49
C ASP A 256 14.12 5.46 -0.74
N ILE A 257 12.91 5.78 -1.18
CA ILE A 257 12.48 7.14 -1.55
C ILE A 257 11.37 7.71 -0.67
N ALA A 258 10.69 6.89 0.11
CA ALA A 258 9.60 7.35 0.98
C ALA A 258 9.48 6.48 2.23
N THR A 259 9.03 7.10 3.31
CA THR A 259 8.64 6.43 4.57
C THR A 259 7.24 6.88 4.97
N CYS A 260 6.51 6.00 5.65
CA CYS A 260 5.19 6.31 6.19
C CYS A 260 5.06 5.79 7.62
N ARG A 261 4.53 6.62 8.52
CA ARG A 261 4.08 6.21 9.85
C ARG A 261 2.55 6.20 9.89
N MET A 262 1.99 5.16 9.31
CA MET A 262 0.55 5.03 9.09
C MET A 262 -0.24 4.99 10.41
N TYR A 263 0.27 4.27 11.44
CA TYR A 263 -0.40 4.08 12.73
C TYR A 263 0.55 4.31 13.90
N ASP A 264 -0.01 4.78 15.01
CA ASP A 264 0.67 4.93 16.29
C ASP A 264 -0.01 4.07 17.36
N GLY A 265 0.56 2.87 17.57
CA GLY A 265 0.10 1.93 18.57
C GLY A 265 -1.03 0.99 18.14
N ALA A 266 -1.47 0.17 19.11
CA ALA A 266 -2.42 -0.92 18.88
C ALA A 266 -3.82 -0.43 18.50
N ALA A 267 -4.28 0.67 19.09
CA ALA A 267 -5.63 1.19 18.87
C ALA A 267 -5.83 1.65 17.42
N GLU A 268 -4.90 2.45 16.89
CA GLU A 268 -4.97 2.92 15.51
C GLU A 268 -4.81 1.76 14.51
N VAL A 269 -3.91 0.79 14.78
CA VAL A 269 -3.80 -0.43 13.96
C VAL A 269 -5.13 -1.18 13.91
N TYR A 270 -5.77 -1.36 15.07
CA TYR A 270 -7.05 -2.06 15.15
C TYR A 270 -8.15 -1.31 14.36
N GLU A 271 -8.29 -0.01 14.60
CA GLU A 271 -9.33 0.80 13.94
C GLU A 271 -9.11 0.88 12.43
N GLY A 272 -7.90 1.18 11.99
CA GLY A 272 -7.58 1.34 10.59
C GLY A 272 -7.80 0.06 9.79
N TYR A 273 -7.29 -1.08 10.26
CA TYR A 273 -7.46 -2.35 9.55
C TYR A 273 -8.89 -2.89 9.62
N THR A 274 -9.59 -2.77 10.77
CA THR A 274 -10.97 -3.25 10.86
C THR A 274 -11.96 -2.41 10.07
N LYS A 275 -11.63 -1.16 9.76
CA LYS A 275 -12.43 -0.29 8.89
C LYS A 275 -12.38 -0.71 7.41
N SER A 276 -11.22 -1.14 6.91
CA SER A 276 -10.98 -1.20 5.46
C SER A 276 -10.56 -2.57 4.92
N LEU A 277 -10.06 -3.48 5.76
CA LEU A 277 -9.36 -4.68 5.29
C LEU A 277 -10.23 -5.65 4.48
N TRP A 278 -11.55 -5.73 4.77
CA TRP A 278 -12.48 -6.54 3.99
C TRP A 278 -12.54 -6.12 2.51
N SER A 279 -12.37 -4.83 2.24
CA SER A 279 -12.51 -4.27 0.88
C SER A 279 -11.34 -4.62 -0.04
N VAL A 280 -10.16 -5.01 0.51
CA VAL A 280 -9.04 -5.56 -0.26
C VAL A 280 -9.47 -6.75 -1.11
N PHE A 281 -10.37 -7.57 -0.57
CA PHE A 281 -10.87 -8.79 -1.21
C PHE A 281 -12.10 -8.56 -2.08
N GLY A 282 -12.65 -7.34 -2.12
CA GLY A 282 -13.79 -6.93 -2.93
C GLY A 282 -15.14 -7.48 -2.45
N THR A 283 -15.21 -8.69 -1.91
CA THR A 283 -16.44 -9.35 -1.46
C THR A 283 -16.23 -10.08 -0.13
N THR A 284 -17.30 -10.29 0.63
CA THR A 284 -17.26 -11.10 1.87
C THR A 284 -16.76 -12.53 1.63
N PRO A 285 -17.25 -13.28 0.61
CA PRO A 285 -16.67 -14.59 0.28
C PRO A 285 -15.18 -14.54 -0.07
N GLY A 286 -14.75 -13.49 -0.78
CA GLY A 286 -13.33 -13.26 -1.08
C GLY A 286 -12.50 -13.07 0.17
N ALA A 287 -12.96 -12.28 1.15
CA ALA A 287 -12.31 -12.08 2.42
C ALA A 287 -12.20 -13.40 3.22
N ILE A 288 -13.29 -14.18 3.29
CA ILE A 288 -13.29 -15.49 3.95
C ILE A 288 -12.28 -16.44 3.27
N GLY A 289 -12.27 -16.48 1.93
CA GLY A 289 -11.30 -17.28 1.17
C GLY A 289 -9.86 -16.85 1.43
N GLY A 290 -9.59 -15.55 1.47
CA GLY A 290 -8.27 -14.98 1.81
C GLY A 290 -7.81 -15.35 3.22
N MET A 291 -8.68 -15.21 4.22
CA MET A 291 -8.40 -15.62 5.60
C MET A 291 -8.09 -17.12 5.70
N ALA A 292 -8.91 -17.95 5.06
CA ALA A 292 -8.72 -19.38 5.05
C ALA A 292 -7.39 -19.78 4.39
N LEU A 293 -7.05 -19.13 3.26
CA LEU A 293 -5.79 -19.34 2.57
C LEU A 293 -4.59 -18.94 3.43
N MET A 294 -4.62 -17.76 4.05
CA MET A 294 -3.55 -17.27 4.94
C MET A 294 -3.33 -18.22 6.12
N GLY A 295 -4.42 -18.64 6.78
CA GLY A 295 -4.38 -19.62 7.87
C GLY A 295 -3.81 -20.97 7.42
N PHE A 296 -4.30 -21.47 6.28
CA PHE A 296 -3.86 -22.74 5.72
C PHE A 296 -2.37 -22.75 5.34
N VAL A 297 -1.88 -21.67 4.76
CA VAL A 297 -0.49 -21.60 4.26
C VAL A 297 0.51 -21.33 5.38
N TYR A 298 0.20 -20.41 6.30
CA TYR A 298 1.21 -19.90 7.24
C TYR A 298 0.99 -20.30 8.70
N VAL A 299 -0.22 -20.68 9.09
CA VAL A 299 -0.55 -21.04 10.49
C VAL A 299 -0.66 -22.55 10.64
N VAL A 300 -1.38 -23.22 9.75
CA VAL A 300 -1.66 -24.66 9.86
C VAL A 300 -0.37 -25.52 9.84
N PRO A 301 0.61 -25.32 8.92
CA PRO A 301 1.79 -26.15 8.89
C PRO A 301 2.63 -26.10 10.17
N PRO A 302 3.03 -24.92 10.71
CA PRO A 302 3.80 -24.89 11.94
C PRO A 302 3.01 -25.42 13.14
N VAL A 303 1.75 -25.05 13.32
CA VAL A 303 0.94 -25.44 14.50
C VAL A 303 0.69 -26.94 14.52
N LEU A 304 0.19 -27.51 13.42
CA LEU A 304 -0.06 -28.95 13.34
C LEU A 304 1.23 -29.76 13.26
N GLY A 305 2.30 -29.21 12.68
CA GLY A 305 3.61 -29.83 12.64
C GLY A 305 4.22 -30.00 14.03
N LEU A 306 4.21 -28.95 14.85
CA LEU A 306 4.76 -28.97 16.22
C LEU A 306 4.10 -30.04 17.09
N THR A 307 2.78 -30.18 16.98
CA THR A 307 2.01 -31.13 17.80
C THR A 307 1.85 -32.51 17.18
N ALA A 308 2.50 -32.77 16.03
CA ALA A 308 2.43 -34.08 15.36
C ALA A 308 3.28 -35.12 16.07
N LYS A 309 2.79 -36.39 16.11
CA LYS A 309 3.57 -37.53 16.59
C LYS A 309 4.54 -38.06 15.50
N GLN A 310 4.13 -37.98 14.25
CA GLN A 310 4.86 -38.51 13.10
C GLN A 310 5.98 -37.55 12.67
N ARG A 311 7.22 -38.03 12.59
CA ARG A 311 8.42 -37.25 12.24
C ARG A 311 8.30 -36.53 10.88
N SER A 312 7.75 -37.25 9.88
CA SER A 312 7.56 -36.66 8.55
C SER A 312 6.61 -35.43 8.57
N THR A 313 5.57 -35.45 9.41
CA THR A 313 4.65 -34.34 9.58
C THR A 313 5.34 -33.16 10.28
N LYS A 314 6.21 -33.42 11.27
CA LYS A 314 7.03 -32.38 11.92
C LYS A 314 7.95 -31.69 10.89
N VAL A 315 8.61 -32.49 10.04
CA VAL A 315 9.50 -31.98 8.98
C VAL A 315 8.73 -31.04 8.02
N TRP A 316 7.57 -31.48 7.53
CA TRP A 316 6.75 -30.61 6.67
C TRP A 316 6.27 -29.34 7.38
N GLY A 317 5.93 -29.42 8.67
CA GLY A 317 5.60 -28.23 9.48
C GLY A 317 6.76 -27.23 9.53
N ALA A 318 7.98 -27.75 9.78
CA ALA A 318 9.20 -26.92 9.79
C ALA A 318 9.52 -26.34 8.40
N VAL A 319 9.31 -27.08 7.31
CA VAL A 319 9.46 -26.57 5.93
C VAL A 319 8.50 -25.42 5.66
N GLY A 320 7.20 -25.58 6.00
CA GLY A 320 6.21 -24.53 5.80
C GLY A 320 6.51 -23.26 6.61
N TYR A 321 6.92 -23.43 7.88
CA TYR A 321 7.36 -22.32 8.71
C TYR A 321 8.60 -21.62 8.15
N GLY A 322 9.65 -22.38 7.83
CA GLY A 322 10.89 -21.84 7.27
C GLY A 322 10.69 -21.11 5.95
N ALA A 323 9.83 -21.65 5.08
CA ALA A 323 9.47 -20.98 3.82
C ALA A 323 8.76 -19.64 4.09
N GLY A 324 7.77 -19.58 4.97
CA GLY A 324 7.08 -18.34 5.34
C GLY A 324 8.04 -17.31 5.91
N VAL A 325 8.94 -17.71 6.83
CA VAL A 325 9.98 -16.82 7.40
C VAL A 325 10.94 -16.34 6.31
N ALA A 326 11.40 -17.21 5.41
CA ALA A 326 12.29 -16.84 4.31
C ALA A 326 11.65 -15.81 3.37
N GLY A 327 10.39 -16.02 2.99
CA GLY A 327 9.61 -15.04 2.19
C GLY A 327 9.52 -13.69 2.87
N ARG A 328 9.24 -13.67 4.18
CA ARG A 328 9.19 -12.43 4.97
C ARG A 328 10.55 -11.73 5.00
N VAL A 329 11.63 -12.46 5.27
CA VAL A 329 13.00 -11.91 5.29
C VAL A 329 13.37 -11.27 3.96
N MET A 330 13.11 -11.94 2.85
CA MET A 330 13.43 -11.43 1.52
C MET A 330 12.68 -10.11 1.24
N ILE A 331 11.38 -10.07 1.50
CA ILE A 331 10.55 -8.89 1.23
C ILE A 331 10.90 -7.74 2.16
N SER A 332 11.01 -7.98 3.47
CA SER A 332 11.36 -6.92 4.44
C SER A 332 12.72 -6.28 4.13
N ARG A 333 13.71 -7.07 3.69
CA ARG A 333 15.01 -6.52 3.26
C ARG A 333 14.89 -5.67 2.02
N ALA A 334 14.15 -6.11 1.01
CA ALA A 334 13.93 -5.36 -0.21
C ALA A 334 13.17 -4.04 0.04
N ALA A 335 12.19 -4.05 0.93
CA ALA A 335 11.41 -2.88 1.32
C ALA A 335 12.10 -1.97 2.36
N ARG A 336 13.31 -2.30 2.81
CA ARG A 336 14.04 -1.59 3.88
C ARG A 336 13.31 -1.60 5.23
N GLU A 337 12.41 -2.56 5.42
CA GLU A 337 11.67 -2.75 6.67
C GLU A 337 12.49 -3.54 7.70
N ARG A 338 12.07 -3.45 8.96
CA ARG A 338 12.67 -4.25 10.04
C ARG A 338 12.47 -5.75 9.76
N THR A 339 13.58 -6.50 9.74
CA THR A 339 13.58 -7.93 9.42
C THR A 339 13.58 -8.80 10.67
N TRP A 340 14.51 -8.55 11.60
CA TRP A 340 14.70 -9.38 12.78
C TRP A 340 14.33 -8.64 14.07
N PRO A 341 13.74 -9.33 15.05
CA PRO A 341 13.30 -10.75 15.02
C PRO A 341 11.91 -10.97 14.36
N ASP A 342 11.30 -9.93 13.78
CA ASP A 342 9.90 -9.86 13.37
C ASP A 342 9.52 -10.93 12.31
N ALA A 343 10.47 -11.33 11.47
CA ALA A 343 10.24 -12.37 10.47
C ALA A 343 9.90 -13.75 11.08
N LEU A 344 10.39 -14.03 12.28
CA LEU A 344 10.06 -15.28 12.98
C LEU A 344 8.58 -15.34 13.40
N ALA A 345 7.93 -14.19 13.56
CA ALA A 345 6.53 -14.08 13.90
C ALA A 345 5.59 -14.21 12.68
N GLN A 346 6.06 -14.62 11.50
CA GLN A 346 5.23 -14.71 10.28
C GLN A 346 3.90 -15.47 10.47
N PRO A 347 3.83 -16.62 11.17
CA PRO A 347 2.55 -17.29 11.43
C PRO A 347 1.60 -16.45 12.30
N LEU A 348 2.14 -15.74 13.29
CA LEU A 348 1.37 -14.81 14.14
C LEU A 348 0.86 -13.63 13.32
N SER A 349 1.73 -13.03 12.49
CA SER A 349 1.34 -11.96 11.57
C SER A 349 0.19 -12.37 10.65
N ALA A 350 0.30 -13.54 10.01
CA ALA A 350 -0.74 -14.08 9.13
C ALA A 350 -2.04 -14.35 9.89
N GLY A 351 -1.96 -14.89 11.09
CA GLY A 351 -3.13 -15.12 11.97
C GLY A 351 -3.80 -13.82 12.41
N THR A 352 -3.01 -12.82 12.81
CA THR A 352 -3.52 -11.49 13.20
C THR A 352 -4.19 -10.80 12.01
N PHE A 353 -3.59 -10.84 10.83
CA PHE A 353 -4.17 -10.27 9.62
C PHE A 353 -5.50 -10.95 9.26
N ALA A 354 -5.57 -12.28 9.34
CA ALA A 354 -6.81 -13.01 9.12
C ALA A 354 -7.88 -12.63 10.17
N ALA A 355 -7.52 -12.51 11.45
CA ALA A 355 -8.43 -12.09 12.49
C ALA A 355 -8.95 -10.65 12.27
N LEU A 356 -8.08 -9.69 11.95
CA LEU A 356 -8.47 -8.32 11.64
C LEU A 356 -9.37 -8.24 10.39
N THR A 357 -9.09 -9.08 9.36
CA THR A 357 -9.99 -9.21 8.20
C THR A 357 -11.37 -9.72 8.60
N GLY A 358 -11.45 -10.73 9.47
CA GLY A 358 -12.72 -11.24 9.98
C GLY A 358 -13.50 -10.17 10.77
N LEU A 359 -12.83 -9.43 11.64
CA LEU A 359 -13.44 -8.31 12.36
C LEU A 359 -13.88 -7.19 11.41
N SER A 360 -13.11 -6.93 10.35
CA SER A 360 -13.46 -5.95 9.32
C SER A 360 -14.72 -6.35 8.55
N VAL A 361 -14.92 -7.64 8.27
CA VAL A 361 -16.15 -8.16 7.64
C VAL A 361 -17.37 -8.00 8.57
N LEU A 362 -17.18 -8.17 9.87
CA LEU A 362 -18.27 -8.01 10.85
C LEU A 362 -18.67 -6.54 11.10
N ARG A 363 -17.79 -5.59 10.80
CA ARG A 363 -18.02 -4.14 10.95
C ARG A 363 -18.59 -3.48 9.70
N LYS A 364 -18.68 -4.21 8.59
CA LYS A 364 -19.23 -3.74 7.32
C LYS A 364 -20.71 -3.41 7.47
#